data_d23cb88697b8cd1d2359e39c858b298f
#
_entry.id   d23cb88697b8cd1d2359e39c858b298f
#
_cell.length_a   1.000
_cell.length_b   1.000
_cell.length_c   1.000
_cell.angle_alpha   90.00
_cell.angle_beta   90.00
_cell.angle_gamma   90.00
#
_symmetry.space_group_name_H-M   'P 1'
#
loop_
_entity.id
_entity.type
_entity.pdbx_description
1 polymer ?
#
loop_
_entity_poly.entity_id
_entity_poly.type
_entity_poly.pdbx_seq_one_letter_code
_entity_poly.pdbx_strand_id
1 'polypeptide(L)'
;MSYFKQILTVVIVFAITSLSAWCADTAGTVKTTSGQATMIRGQGTPLAIAVGQKVFAGDRIVTGPDGYAGITMDDDTRLSVGPNSELLIREFRFDANSNDGAMALSFLKGTVMVVTGLIAKYAPEKVDLRTLASTIGIRGTEFLVEVDAKD
;
A
#
# COMPACT_ATOMS: atom_id res chain seq x y z
N MET A 1 12.44 -47.94 27.81
CA MET A 1 12.09 -46.65 28.39
C MET A 1 13.01 -45.50 27.98
N SER A 2 14.24 -45.78 27.63
CA SER A 2 15.19 -44.71 27.19
C SER A 2 14.82 -44.07 25.84
N TYR A 3 14.33 -44.85 24.90
CA TYR A 3 13.95 -44.34 23.56
C TYR A 3 12.72 -43.47 23.56
N PHE A 4 11.79 -43.69 24.45
CA PHE A 4 10.55 -42.87 24.54
C PHE A 4 10.83 -41.45 24.98
N LYS A 5 11.81 -41.23 25.87
CA LYS A 5 12.25 -39.89 26.29
C LYS A 5 13.01 -39.16 25.20
N GLN A 6 13.81 -39.87 24.39
CA GLN A 6 14.54 -39.26 23.25
C GLN A 6 13.61 -38.84 22.12
N ILE A 7 12.57 -39.63 21.82
CA ILE A 7 11.59 -39.31 20.79
C ILE A 7 10.77 -38.07 21.21
N LEU A 8 10.40 -37.94 22.48
CA LEU A 8 9.66 -36.80 23.00
C LEU A 8 10.48 -35.50 22.92
N THR A 9 11.79 -35.57 23.15
CA THR A 9 12.69 -34.40 23.10
C THR A 9 12.90 -33.91 21.64
N VAL A 10 12.96 -34.84 20.66
CA VAL A 10 13.12 -34.51 19.24
C VAL A 10 11.85 -33.85 18.68
N VAL A 11 10.66 -34.30 19.10
CA VAL A 11 9.38 -33.71 18.64
C VAL A 11 9.19 -32.29 19.18
N ILE A 12 9.64 -31.99 20.38
CA ILE A 12 9.54 -30.63 20.96
C ILE A 12 10.50 -29.65 20.28
N VAL A 13 11.68 -30.09 19.87
CA VAL A 13 12.65 -29.23 19.16
C VAL A 13 12.18 -28.90 17.73
N PHE A 14 11.39 -29.76 17.08
CA PHE A 14 10.88 -29.53 15.71
C PHE A 14 9.66 -28.59 15.65
N ALA A 15 9.00 -28.33 16.80
CA ALA A 15 7.82 -27.45 16.87
C ALA A 15 8.14 -25.94 17.03
N ILE A 16 9.42 -25.58 17.16
CA ILE A 16 9.83 -24.19 17.43
C ILE A 16 10.29 -23.43 16.18
N THR A 17 10.32 -24.07 14.99
CA THR A 17 10.95 -23.47 13.79
C THR A 17 10.00 -22.84 12.77
N SER A 18 8.81 -22.39 13.15
CA SER A 18 7.91 -21.78 12.17
C SER A 18 7.11 -20.57 12.66
N LEU A 19 7.78 -19.60 13.26
CA LEU A 19 7.22 -18.24 13.37
C LEU A 19 8.19 -17.25 12.72
N SER A 20 8.39 -17.40 11.40
CA SER A 20 8.79 -16.24 10.60
C SER A 20 7.54 -15.40 10.44
N ALA A 21 7.23 -14.56 11.44
CA ALA A 21 6.33 -13.45 11.26
C ALA A 21 6.97 -12.54 10.21
N TRP A 22 6.50 -12.64 8.96
CA TRP A 22 6.75 -11.62 7.97
C TRP A 22 6.10 -10.36 8.48
N CYS A 23 6.89 -9.52 9.14
CA CYS A 23 6.51 -8.15 9.42
C CYS A 23 6.50 -7.46 8.07
N ALA A 24 5.34 -7.44 7.40
CA ALA A 24 5.16 -6.62 6.22
C ALA A 24 5.27 -5.17 6.70
N ASP A 25 6.27 -4.44 6.18
CA ASP A 25 6.42 -3.02 6.46
C ASP A 25 5.16 -2.28 6.00
N THR A 26 4.64 -1.42 6.85
CA THR A 26 3.49 -0.58 6.50
C THR A 26 3.89 0.38 5.39
N ALA A 27 2.97 0.64 4.47
CA ALA A 27 3.16 1.67 3.45
C ALA A 27 2.60 3.03 3.89
N GLY A 28 1.61 3.01 4.79
CA GLY A 28 0.99 4.24 5.27
C GLY A 28 -0.24 4.00 6.13
N THR A 29 -1.01 5.05 6.32
CA THR A 29 -2.21 5.04 7.18
C THR A 29 -3.34 5.83 6.54
N VAL A 30 -4.56 5.32 6.62
CA VAL A 30 -5.77 6.04 6.23
C VAL A 30 -6.03 7.16 7.24
N LYS A 31 -6.10 8.39 6.76
CA LYS A 31 -6.34 9.59 7.60
C LYS A 31 -7.78 10.08 7.52
N THR A 32 -8.42 9.92 6.37
CA THR A 32 -9.82 10.30 6.16
C THR A 32 -10.49 9.30 5.25
N THR A 33 -11.78 9.10 5.45
CA THR A 33 -12.63 8.32 4.55
C THR A 33 -14.06 8.82 4.63
N SER A 34 -14.78 8.75 3.54
CA SER A 34 -16.21 9.03 3.47
C SER A 34 -16.88 8.21 2.38
N GLY A 35 -18.18 8.02 2.51
CA GLY A 35 -18.96 7.23 1.56
C GLY A 35 -18.48 5.79 1.43
N GLN A 36 -18.67 5.21 0.26
CA GLN A 36 -18.26 3.84 -0.02
C GLN A 36 -16.79 3.78 -0.43
N ALA A 37 -15.94 3.33 0.47
CA ALA A 37 -14.53 3.10 0.22
C ALA A 37 -14.10 1.73 0.78
N THR A 38 -13.45 0.94 -0.03
CA THR A 38 -13.00 -0.43 0.31
C THR A 38 -11.54 -0.63 -0.01
N MET A 39 -10.92 -1.56 0.69
CA MET A 39 -9.56 -2.01 0.46
C MET A 39 -9.56 -3.51 0.19
N ILE A 40 -8.83 -3.93 -0.83
CA ILE A 40 -8.63 -5.33 -1.19
C ILE A 40 -7.15 -5.63 -1.01
N ARG A 41 -6.83 -6.57 -0.14
CA ARG A 41 -5.44 -7.02 0.10
C ARG A 41 -5.18 -8.30 -0.66
N GLY A 42 -4.26 -8.24 -1.63
CA GLY A 42 -3.96 -9.36 -2.51
C GLY A 42 -5.20 -9.85 -3.27
N GLN A 43 -5.57 -11.12 -3.08
CA GLN A 43 -6.79 -11.73 -3.63
C GLN A 43 -7.89 -11.90 -2.57
N GLY A 44 -7.79 -11.15 -1.47
CA GLY A 44 -8.76 -11.21 -0.38
C GLY A 44 -10.10 -10.57 -0.71
N THR A 45 -11.03 -10.67 0.24
CA THR A 45 -12.33 -10.00 0.14
C THR A 45 -12.19 -8.50 0.38
N PRO A 46 -13.00 -7.66 -0.31
CA PRO A 46 -13.05 -6.23 -0.02
C PRO A 46 -13.47 -5.96 1.43
N LEU A 47 -12.73 -5.10 2.11
CA LEU A 47 -13.01 -4.63 3.46
C LEU A 47 -13.28 -3.14 3.43
N ALA A 48 -14.27 -2.68 4.18
CA ALA A 48 -14.52 -1.25 4.35
C ALA A 48 -13.31 -0.57 4.97
N ILE A 49 -12.93 0.58 4.41
CA ILE A 49 -11.81 1.38 4.92
C ILE A 49 -12.25 2.16 6.16
N ALA A 50 -11.38 2.18 7.16
CA ALA A 50 -11.56 2.95 8.38
C ALA A 50 -10.37 3.89 8.63
N VAL A 51 -10.64 5.04 9.25
CA VAL A 51 -9.58 5.96 9.70
C VAL A 51 -8.66 5.25 10.69
N GLY A 52 -7.35 5.43 10.53
CA GLY A 52 -6.32 4.77 11.33
C GLY A 52 -5.89 3.40 10.80
N GLN A 53 -6.59 2.85 9.79
CA GLN A 53 -6.23 1.58 9.19
C GLN A 53 -4.90 1.68 8.45
N LYS A 54 -4.05 0.66 8.62
CA LYS A 54 -2.76 0.56 7.92
C LYS A 54 -2.96 0.06 6.49
N VAL A 55 -2.22 0.66 5.56
CA VAL A 55 -2.10 0.20 4.18
C VAL A 55 -0.72 -0.40 3.95
N PHE A 56 -0.64 -1.34 3.02
CA PHE A 56 0.58 -2.09 2.70
C PHE A 56 0.79 -2.14 1.19
N ALA A 57 2.00 -2.46 0.77
CA ALA A 57 2.25 -2.82 -0.62
C ALA A 57 1.37 -4.02 -1.02
N GLY A 58 0.77 -3.95 -2.20
CA GLY A 58 -0.21 -4.90 -2.70
C GLY A 58 -1.67 -4.56 -2.38
N ASP A 59 -1.94 -3.58 -1.53
CA ASP A 59 -3.30 -3.14 -1.24
C ASP A 59 -3.87 -2.34 -2.42
N ARG A 60 -5.14 -2.62 -2.73
CA ARG A 60 -5.94 -1.93 -3.75
C ARG A 60 -7.05 -1.15 -3.05
N ILE A 61 -7.13 0.13 -3.32
CA ILE A 61 -8.14 1.04 -2.78
C ILE A 61 -9.19 1.26 -3.86
N VAL A 62 -10.46 1.03 -3.54
CA VAL A 62 -11.58 1.19 -4.46
C VAL A 62 -12.65 2.06 -3.81
N THR A 63 -13.07 3.11 -4.50
CA THR A 63 -14.12 4.02 -4.04
C THR A 63 -15.36 3.93 -4.94
N GLY A 64 -16.52 4.05 -4.33
CA GLY A 64 -17.80 4.16 -5.02
C GLY A 64 -18.14 5.60 -5.47
N PRO A 65 -19.36 5.84 -5.98
CA PRO A 65 -19.78 7.15 -6.50
C PRO A 65 -19.72 8.30 -5.50
N ASP A 66 -19.88 8.00 -4.23
CA ASP A 66 -19.79 8.94 -3.09
C ASP A 66 -18.55 8.72 -2.25
N GLY A 67 -17.66 7.82 -2.68
CA GLY A 67 -16.50 7.37 -1.92
C GLY A 67 -15.33 8.34 -1.97
N TYR A 68 -14.60 8.41 -0.86
CA TYR A 68 -13.36 9.14 -0.75
C TYR A 68 -12.44 8.47 0.27
N ALA A 69 -11.15 8.43 -0.03
CA ALA A 69 -10.14 7.96 0.92
C ALA A 69 -8.88 8.84 0.86
N GLY A 70 -8.49 9.38 2.00
CA GLY A 70 -7.22 10.09 2.17
C GLY A 70 -6.22 9.23 2.93
N ILE A 71 -5.06 9.00 2.31
CA ILE A 71 -4.00 8.15 2.84
C ILE A 71 -2.72 8.99 2.96
N THR A 72 -2.03 8.87 4.08
CA THR A 72 -0.68 9.37 4.24
C THR A 72 0.28 8.20 4.29
N MET A 73 1.21 8.18 3.34
CA MET A 73 2.28 7.17 3.28
C MET A 73 3.34 7.46 4.34
N ASP A 74 4.18 6.49 4.63
CA ASP A 74 5.20 6.63 5.69
C ASP A 74 6.36 7.58 5.31
N ASP A 75 6.47 7.95 4.03
CA ASP A 75 7.37 9.00 3.51
C ASP A 75 6.74 10.40 3.43
N ASP A 76 5.59 10.60 4.07
CA ASP A 76 4.76 11.82 4.02
C ASP A 76 4.09 12.09 2.65
N THR A 77 4.14 11.18 1.69
CA THR A 77 3.31 11.26 0.49
C THR A 77 1.83 11.17 0.87
N ARG A 78 1.03 12.11 0.36
CA ARG A 78 -0.42 12.12 0.59
C ARG A 78 -1.16 11.77 -0.68
N LEU A 79 -2.05 10.80 -0.56
CA LEU A 79 -2.91 10.31 -1.63
C LEU A 79 -4.36 10.63 -1.29
N SER A 80 -5.05 11.34 -2.17
CA SER A 80 -6.48 11.63 -2.05
C SER A 80 -7.21 10.94 -3.19
N VAL A 81 -7.85 9.82 -2.87
CA VAL A 81 -8.58 8.99 -3.81
C VAL A 81 -10.02 9.49 -3.88
N GLY A 82 -10.40 10.05 -5.01
CA GLY A 82 -11.73 10.60 -5.26
C GLY A 82 -12.79 9.55 -5.54
N PRO A 83 -14.02 9.95 -5.90
CA PRO A 83 -15.11 9.03 -6.24
C PRO A 83 -14.81 8.18 -7.48
N ASN A 84 -15.42 6.99 -7.54
CA ASN A 84 -15.29 6.06 -8.68
C ASN A 84 -13.84 5.78 -9.08
N SER A 85 -12.96 5.67 -8.12
CA SER A 85 -11.52 5.55 -8.33
C SER A 85 -10.98 4.21 -7.87
N GLU A 86 -9.89 3.80 -8.50
CA GLU A 86 -9.19 2.58 -8.16
C GLU A 86 -7.66 2.82 -8.21
N LEU A 87 -7.02 2.63 -7.06
CA LEU A 87 -5.58 2.81 -6.86
C LEU A 87 -4.97 1.52 -6.33
N LEU A 88 -3.89 1.06 -6.96
CA LEU A 88 -3.09 -0.07 -6.48
C LEU A 88 -1.72 0.43 -6.00
N ILE A 89 -1.38 0.12 -4.77
CA ILE A 89 -0.03 0.32 -4.21
C ILE A 89 0.80 -0.91 -4.59
N ARG A 90 1.57 -0.83 -5.69
CA ARG A 90 2.35 -1.98 -6.18
C ARG A 90 3.56 -2.27 -5.31
N GLU A 91 4.26 -1.22 -4.92
CA GLU A 91 5.46 -1.29 -4.10
C GLU A 91 5.54 -0.06 -3.20
N PHE A 92 5.97 -0.26 -1.99
CA PHE A 92 6.36 0.82 -1.09
C PHE A 92 7.38 0.29 -0.09
N ARG A 93 8.46 1.02 0.06
CA ARG A 93 9.41 0.88 1.17
C ARG A 93 10.03 2.23 1.45
N PHE A 94 10.30 2.50 2.69
CA PHE A 94 10.90 3.74 3.13
C PHE A 94 11.69 3.54 4.42
N ASP A 95 12.92 4.03 4.43
CA ASP A 95 13.78 4.08 5.60
C ASP A 95 13.89 5.54 6.07
N ALA A 96 13.26 5.86 7.19
CA ALA A 96 13.24 7.20 7.76
C ALA A 96 14.62 7.69 8.24
N ASN A 97 15.58 6.79 8.49
CA ASN A 97 16.92 7.17 8.93
C ASN A 97 17.78 7.67 7.78
N SER A 98 17.65 7.04 6.60
CA SER A 98 18.43 7.37 5.41
C SER A 98 17.68 8.21 4.38
N ASN A 99 16.35 8.36 4.53
CA ASN A 99 15.41 8.86 3.52
C ASN A 99 15.46 8.08 2.21
N ASP A 100 15.98 6.85 2.23
CA ASP A 100 15.97 5.98 1.07
C ASP A 100 14.65 5.23 0.98
N GLY A 101 14.18 5.00 -0.23
CA GLY A 101 12.94 4.29 -0.45
C GLY A 101 12.61 4.10 -1.92
N ALA A 102 11.50 3.40 -2.17
CA ALA A 102 10.93 3.24 -3.49
C ALA A 102 9.41 3.19 -3.37
N MET A 103 8.73 3.76 -4.35
CA MET A 103 7.27 3.77 -4.42
C MET A 103 6.82 3.47 -5.83
N ALA A 104 5.88 2.54 -5.98
CA ALA A 104 5.24 2.25 -7.24
C ALA A 104 3.72 2.22 -7.06
N LEU A 105 3.02 3.10 -7.76
CA LEU A 105 1.57 3.22 -7.75
C LEU A 105 1.01 2.98 -9.15
N SER A 106 -0.16 2.34 -9.21
CA SER A 106 -0.95 2.22 -10.44
C SER A 106 -2.32 2.85 -10.24
N PHE A 107 -2.62 3.82 -11.08
CA PHE A 107 -3.92 4.48 -11.15
C PHE A 107 -4.73 3.75 -12.21
N LEU A 108 -5.71 2.96 -11.78
CA LEU A 108 -6.46 2.07 -12.66
C LEU A 108 -7.73 2.74 -13.19
N LYS A 109 -8.33 3.61 -12.39
CA LYS A 109 -9.57 4.31 -12.72
C LYS A 109 -9.76 5.53 -11.84
N GLY A 110 -10.47 6.54 -12.37
CA GLY A 110 -10.97 7.70 -11.63
C GLY A 110 -9.91 8.75 -11.35
N THR A 111 -10.05 9.47 -10.25
CA THR A 111 -9.26 10.66 -9.94
C THR A 111 -8.50 10.47 -8.64
N VAL A 112 -7.19 10.68 -8.67
CA VAL A 112 -6.33 10.64 -7.48
C VAL A 112 -5.44 11.88 -7.47
N MET A 113 -5.49 12.64 -6.37
CA MET A 113 -4.54 13.71 -6.12
C MET A 113 -3.35 13.14 -5.34
N VAL A 114 -2.16 13.49 -5.74
CA VAL A 114 -0.90 13.08 -5.12
C VAL A 114 -0.11 14.29 -4.70
N VAL A 115 0.23 14.37 -3.42
CA VAL A 115 1.23 15.31 -2.91
C VAL A 115 2.45 14.49 -2.52
N THR A 116 3.54 14.69 -3.24
CA THR A 116 4.75 13.87 -3.08
C THR A 116 5.49 14.15 -1.78
N GLY A 117 6.03 13.11 -1.18
CA GLY A 117 6.78 13.12 0.06
C GLY A 117 8.30 13.03 -0.12
N LEU A 118 8.93 12.37 0.85
CA LEU A 118 10.38 12.33 0.97
C LEU A 118 11.06 11.49 -0.11
N ILE A 119 10.46 10.37 -0.54
CA ILE A 119 11.03 9.52 -1.60
C ILE A 119 11.17 10.35 -2.89
N ALA A 120 10.11 11.04 -3.31
CA ALA A 120 10.14 11.85 -4.52
C ALA A 120 11.10 13.05 -4.41
N LYS A 121 11.30 13.57 -3.20
CA LYS A 121 12.22 14.68 -2.94
C LYS A 121 13.69 14.27 -3.07
N TYR A 122 14.06 13.10 -2.55
CA TYR A 122 15.46 12.66 -2.47
C TYR A 122 15.86 11.67 -3.57
N ALA A 123 14.91 10.89 -4.10
CA ALA A 123 15.13 9.88 -5.11
C ALA A 123 13.92 9.79 -6.07
N PRO A 124 13.64 10.86 -6.85
CA PRO A 124 12.47 10.88 -7.76
C PRO A 124 12.51 9.75 -8.80
N GLU A 125 13.68 9.26 -9.18
CA GLU A 125 13.88 8.14 -10.09
C GLU A 125 13.40 6.79 -9.51
N LYS A 126 13.19 6.71 -8.19
CA LYS A 126 12.66 5.53 -7.49
C LYS A 126 11.13 5.58 -7.30
N VAL A 127 10.48 6.58 -7.88
CA VAL A 127 9.03 6.70 -7.89
C VAL A 127 8.49 6.34 -9.26
N ASP A 128 7.73 5.24 -9.31
CA ASP A 128 7.13 4.70 -10.53
C ASP A 128 5.60 4.84 -10.47
N LEU A 129 5.08 5.81 -11.19
CA LEU A 129 3.64 6.08 -11.29
C LEU A 129 3.13 5.68 -12.66
N ARG A 130 2.09 4.85 -12.71
CA ARG A 130 1.52 4.35 -13.96
C ARG A 130 0.00 4.45 -13.99
N THR A 131 -0.51 4.69 -15.18
CA THR A 131 -1.89 4.39 -15.57
C THR A 131 -1.92 3.11 -16.39
N LEU A 132 -3.09 2.67 -16.84
CA LEU A 132 -3.21 1.54 -17.76
C LEU A 132 -2.50 1.77 -19.11
N ALA A 133 -2.37 3.03 -19.53
CA ALA A 133 -1.86 3.41 -20.86
C ALA A 133 -0.48 4.08 -20.82
N SER A 134 -0.04 4.60 -19.68
CA SER A 134 1.11 5.51 -19.60
C SER A 134 1.89 5.38 -18.31
N THR A 135 3.17 5.73 -18.37
CA THR A 135 3.99 6.03 -17.20
C THR A 135 4.03 7.53 -16.96
N ILE A 136 3.84 7.96 -15.73
CA ILE A 136 3.78 9.37 -15.33
C ILE A 136 5.16 9.77 -14.79
N GLY A 137 5.81 10.72 -15.44
CA GLY A 137 7.02 11.37 -14.92
C GLY A 137 6.65 12.41 -13.86
N ILE A 138 7.33 12.37 -12.72
CA ILE A 138 7.11 13.36 -11.65
C ILE A 138 7.90 14.63 -11.96
N ARG A 139 7.17 15.74 -12.03
CA ARG A 139 7.76 17.07 -12.06
C ARG A 139 6.88 18.01 -11.23
N GLY A 140 7.29 18.24 -9.99
CA GLY A 140 6.51 19.03 -9.03
C GLY A 140 6.17 18.24 -7.77
N THR A 141 5.57 18.91 -6.81
CA THR A 141 5.25 18.36 -5.50
C THR A 141 3.78 17.94 -5.38
N GLU A 142 2.92 18.41 -6.27
CA GLU A 142 1.48 18.13 -6.25
C GLU A 142 0.96 17.99 -7.69
N PHE A 143 0.17 16.95 -7.93
CA PHE A 143 -0.47 16.71 -9.22
C PHE A 143 -1.75 15.89 -9.08
N LEU A 144 -2.63 16.04 -10.05
CA LEU A 144 -3.86 15.28 -10.18
C LEU A 144 -3.72 14.28 -11.32
N VAL A 145 -4.06 13.02 -11.04
CA VAL A 145 -4.15 11.97 -12.06
C VAL A 145 -5.62 11.67 -12.29
N GLU A 146 -6.04 11.77 -13.53
CA GLU A 146 -7.38 11.37 -13.97
C GLU A 146 -7.26 10.26 -15.00
N VAL A 147 -7.97 9.17 -14.76
CA VAL A 147 -8.00 7.99 -15.64
C VAL A 147 -9.45 7.71 -16.01
N ASP A 148 -9.78 7.94 -17.26
CA ASP A 148 -11.10 7.59 -17.79
C ASP A 148 -11.29 6.08 -17.75
N ALA A 149 -12.44 5.65 -17.25
CA ALA A 149 -12.86 4.27 -17.43
C ALA A 149 -13.14 4.06 -18.92
N LYS A 150 -12.25 3.37 -19.61
CA LYS A 150 -12.64 2.82 -20.92
C LYS A 150 -13.60 1.67 -20.64
N ASP A 151 -14.83 1.89 -21.06
CA ASP A 151 -15.86 0.85 -21.15
C ASP A 151 -15.39 -0.33 -22.03
#